data_42e516f0a647f41d095fa65c89a261b9
#
_entry.id   42e516f0a647f41d095fa65c89a261b9
#
_cell.length_a   1.000
_cell.length_b   1.000
_cell.length_c   1.000
_cell.angle_alpha   90.00
_cell.angle_beta   90.00
_cell.angle_gamma   90.00
#
_symmetry.space_group_name_H-M   'P 1'
#
loop_
_entity.id
_entity.type
_entity.pdbx_description
1 polymer ?
#
loop_
_entity_poly.entity_id
_entity_poly.type
_entity_poly.pdbx_seq_one_letter_code
_entity_poly.pdbx_strand_id
1 'polypeptide(L)'
;MTIYPAIDLRGGKCVRLFQGLASEETIYFEDPLDAARKWIEEGAKHMHLVDLDGAFSGGSANLDAVQKIAQETQLRVQLGGGMRDDSSVKKALSLGLSRVIIGTRACTDPQWVGELIKEFGPDKIVVGIDAKDGLVATKGWVETTEIGAIELARQMQDLGVRWIIHTDVATDGAMKGPNLEAQQKIAEAVPSCQIIASGGVTSSGDIDALRELSKSTPNIEGVIIGRALYEGTIELSKIL
;
A
#
# COMPACT_ATOMS: atom_id res chain seq x y z
N MET A 1 -10.65 11.75 -4.35
CA MET A 1 -9.62 10.95 -3.64
C MET A 1 -10.14 9.54 -3.48
N THR A 2 -9.39 8.55 -3.95
CA THR A 2 -9.76 7.13 -3.88
C THR A 2 -9.43 6.55 -2.50
N ILE A 3 -10.37 5.80 -1.92
CA ILE A 3 -10.16 5.11 -0.64
C ILE A 3 -9.79 3.65 -0.91
N TYR A 4 -8.71 3.19 -0.26
CA TYR A 4 -8.21 1.81 -0.32
C TYR A 4 -8.29 1.16 1.06
N PRO A 5 -9.37 0.45 1.40
CA PRO A 5 -9.36 -0.41 2.58
C PRO A 5 -8.21 -1.42 2.48
N ALA A 6 -7.48 -1.61 3.59
CA ALA A 6 -6.33 -2.51 3.63
C ALA A 6 -6.67 -3.84 4.31
N ILE A 7 -6.19 -4.94 3.73
CA ILE A 7 -6.21 -6.28 4.32
C ILE A 7 -4.77 -6.80 4.31
N ASP A 8 -4.23 -7.06 5.49
CA ASP A 8 -2.95 -7.71 5.66
C ASP A 8 -3.18 -9.22 5.83
N LEU A 9 -2.44 -10.02 5.07
CA LEU A 9 -2.55 -11.47 5.01
C LEU A 9 -1.36 -12.13 5.69
N ARG A 10 -1.63 -13.00 6.67
CA ARG A 10 -0.61 -13.80 7.33
C ARG A 10 -1.18 -15.16 7.73
N GLY A 11 -0.51 -16.25 7.34
CA GLY A 11 -0.96 -17.61 7.62
C GLY A 11 -2.37 -17.91 7.11
N GLY A 12 -2.78 -17.29 5.99
CA GLY A 12 -4.12 -17.43 5.42
C GLY A 12 -5.21 -16.60 6.10
N LYS A 13 -4.88 -15.75 7.07
CA LYS A 13 -5.82 -14.94 7.86
C LYS A 13 -5.69 -13.46 7.56
N CYS A 14 -6.75 -12.69 7.87
CA CYS A 14 -6.72 -11.23 7.87
C CYS A 14 -6.25 -10.72 9.23
N VAL A 15 -5.10 -10.06 9.24
CA VAL A 15 -4.43 -9.60 10.46
C VAL A 15 -4.09 -8.11 10.40
N ARG A 16 -3.68 -7.55 11.53
CA ARG A 16 -2.99 -6.25 11.60
C ARG A 16 -1.81 -6.38 12.54
N LEU A 17 -0.70 -5.76 12.17
CA LEU A 17 0.47 -5.62 13.01
C LEU A 17 0.52 -4.21 13.59
N PHE A 18 0.95 -4.07 14.84
CA PHE A 18 1.25 -2.76 15.42
C PHE A 18 2.65 -2.32 14.94
N GLN A 19 2.71 -1.22 14.18
CA GLN A 19 3.96 -0.69 13.60
C GLN A 19 4.84 -1.76 12.90
N GLY A 20 4.21 -2.73 12.23
CA GLY A 20 4.92 -3.80 11.53
C GLY A 20 5.53 -4.89 12.41
N LEU A 21 5.33 -4.85 13.75
CA LEU A 21 5.88 -5.82 14.68
C LEU A 21 5.13 -7.16 14.61
N ALA A 22 5.80 -8.19 14.12
CA ALA A 22 5.24 -9.53 13.97
C ALA A 22 4.81 -10.19 15.32
N SER A 23 5.35 -9.71 16.44
CA SER A 23 4.97 -10.13 17.80
C SER A 23 3.67 -9.50 18.31
N GLU A 24 3.21 -8.44 17.66
CA GLU A 24 2.00 -7.68 18.03
C GLU A 24 0.93 -7.81 16.95
N GLU A 25 0.56 -9.07 16.67
CA GLU A 25 -0.46 -9.42 15.69
C GLU A 25 -1.85 -9.48 16.34
N THR A 26 -2.83 -8.87 15.66
CA THR A 26 -4.25 -9.03 15.94
C THR A 26 -4.95 -9.66 14.73
N ILE A 27 -5.65 -10.79 14.94
CA ILE A 27 -6.46 -11.43 13.91
C ILE A 27 -7.86 -10.81 13.95
N TYR A 28 -8.32 -10.28 12.82
CA TYR A 28 -9.66 -9.71 12.67
C TYR A 28 -10.63 -10.65 11.95
N PHE A 29 -10.13 -11.43 10.98
CA PHE A 29 -10.94 -12.42 10.27
C PHE A 29 -10.12 -13.69 10.03
N GLU A 30 -10.73 -14.84 10.25
CA GLU A 30 -10.12 -16.15 9.94
C GLU A 30 -10.05 -16.39 8.43
N ASP A 31 -11.04 -15.91 7.66
CA ASP A 31 -11.03 -15.90 6.20
C ASP A 31 -10.90 -14.45 5.70
N PRO A 32 -9.84 -14.09 4.97
CA PRO A 32 -9.67 -12.75 4.38
C PRO A 32 -10.77 -12.35 3.39
N LEU A 33 -11.46 -13.32 2.79
CA LEU A 33 -12.57 -13.03 1.88
C LEU A 33 -13.76 -12.41 2.64
N ASP A 34 -13.98 -12.77 3.90
CA ASP A 34 -15.05 -12.18 4.71
C ASP A 34 -14.74 -10.70 5.03
N ALA A 35 -13.46 -10.36 5.25
CA ALA A 35 -13.06 -8.96 5.37
C ALA A 35 -13.33 -8.19 4.05
N ALA A 36 -12.97 -8.78 2.90
CA ALA A 36 -13.24 -8.16 1.60
C ALA A 36 -14.73 -7.95 1.35
N ARG A 37 -15.58 -8.94 1.67
CA ARG A 37 -17.04 -8.86 1.56
C ARG A 37 -17.61 -7.73 2.43
N LYS A 38 -17.15 -7.62 3.67
CA LYS A 38 -17.54 -6.52 4.56
C LYS A 38 -17.27 -5.16 3.92
N TRP A 39 -16.08 -4.95 3.38
CA TRP A 39 -15.75 -3.66 2.76
C TRP A 39 -16.54 -3.42 1.47
N ILE A 40 -16.89 -4.45 0.70
CA ILE A 40 -17.78 -4.33 -0.46
C ILE A 40 -19.18 -3.92 -0.04
N GLU A 41 -19.75 -4.52 0.99
CA GLU A 41 -21.06 -4.16 1.54
C GLU A 41 -21.10 -2.69 2.00
N GLU A 42 -19.95 -2.16 2.48
CA GLU A 42 -19.79 -0.75 2.82
C GLU A 42 -19.48 0.16 1.62
N GLY A 43 -19.38 -0.40 0.39
CA GLY A 43 -19.24 0.36 -0.85
C GLY A 43 -17.83 0.43 -1.45
N ALA A 44 -16.85 -0.32 -0.93
CA ALA A 44 -15.51 -0.35 -1.49
C ALA A 44 -15.49 -0.74 -2.97
N LYS A 45 -14.66 -0.06 -3.76
CA LYS A 45 -14.36 -0.39 -5.17
C LYS A 45 -12.91 -0.76 -5.39
N HIS A 46 -12.06 -0.40 -4.43
CA HIS A 46 -10.63 -0.64 -4.44
C HIS A 46 -10.23 -1.39 -3.16
N MET A 47 -9.14 -2.15 -3.23
CA MET A 47 -8.61 -2.88 -2.09
C MET A 47 -7.08 -2.89 -2.14
N HIS A 48 -6.46 -2.65 -1.00
CA HIS A 48 -5.03 -2.80 -0.80
C HIS A 48 -4.76 -4.08 -0.01
N LEU A 49 -4.06 -5.04 -0.62
CA LEU A 49 -3.66 -6.28 0.04
C LEU A 49 -2.16 -6.28 0.30
N VAL A 50 -1.75 -6.81 1.44
CA VAL A 50 -0.34 -7.07 1.78
C VAL A 50 -0.18 -8.53 2.17
N ASP A 51 0.66 -9.26 1.42
CA ASP A 51 1.12 -10.60 1.82
C ASP A 51 2.31 -10.45 2.78
N LEU A 52 2.04 -10.48 4.08
CA LEU A 52 3.07 -10.33 5.11
C LEU A 52 4.04 -11.52 5.13
N ASP A 53 3.58 -12.74 4.89
CA ASP A 53 4.47 -13.90 4.80
C ASP A 53 5.42 -13.74 3.61
N GLY A 54 4.91 -13.27 2.47
CA GLY A 54 5.71 -12.91 1.31
C GLY A 54 6.72 -11.80 1.58
N ALA A 55 6.31 -10.79 2.34
CA ALA A 55 7.19 -9.68 2.71
C ALA A 55 8.35 -10.14 3.61
N PHE A 56 8.09 -10.99 4.58
CA PHE A 56 9.09 -11.47 5.55
C PHE A 56 9.95 -12.62 5.00
N SER A 57 9.32 -13.68 4.48
CA SER A 57 10.03 -14.93 4.11
C SER A 57 10.43 -15.04 2.66
N GLY A 58 9.83 -14.23 1.78
CA GLY A 58 10.13 -14.27 0.35
C GLY A 58 9.44 -15.37 -0.42
N GLY A 59 8.24 -15.70 -0.06
CA GLY A 59 7.35 -16.58 -0.83
C GLY A 59 5.96 -15.97 -0.86
N SER A 60 5.11 -16.40 -1.80
CA SER A 60 3.73 -15.92 -1.86
C SER A 60 2.81 -16.94 -1.19
N ALA A 61 2.84 -16.97 0.15
CA ALA A 61 2.10 -17.97 0.94
C ALA A 61 0.58 -17.77 0.89
N ASN A 62 0.11 -16.52 0.67
CA ASN A 62 -1.30 -16.17 0.73
C ASN A 62 -1.97 -15.99 -0.65
N LEU A 63 -1.32 -16.45 -1.75
CA LEU A 63 -1.87 -16.24 -3.10
C LEU A 63 -3.24 -16.88 -3.32
N ASP A 64 -3.56 -17.97 -2.64
CA ASP A 64 -4.90 -18.59 -2.75
C ASP A 64 -5.99 -17.66 -2.21
N ALA A 65 -5.73 -16.99 -1.08
CA ALA A 65 -6.63 -15.98 -0.52
C ALA A 65 -6.73 -14.76 -1.43
N VAL A 66 -5.59 -14.28 -1.95
CA VAL A 66 -5.53 -13.18 -2.92
C VAL A 66 -6.32 -13.52 -4.18
N GLN A 67 -6.18 -14.73 -4.72
CA GLN A 67 -6.90 -15.20 -5.90
C GLN A 67 -8.41 -15.23 -5.66
N LYS A 68 -8.85 -15.76 -4.52
CA LYS A 68 -10.28 -15.76 -4.16
C LYS A 68 -10.83 -14.34 -4.11
N ILE A 69 -10.15 -13.41 -3.44
CA ILE A 69 -10.59 -12.02 -3.37
C ILE A 69 -10.66 -11.40 -4.78
N ALA A 70 -9.62 -11.58 -5.61
CA ALA A 70 -9.57 -11.02 -6.96
C ALA A 70 -10.65 -11.58 -7.90
N GLN A 71 -10.97 -12.88 -7.80
CA GLN A 71 -11.91 -13.56 -8.69
C GLN A 71 -13.36 -13.50 -8.22
N GLU A 72 -13.60 -13.56 -6.89
CA GLU A 72 -14.95 -13.56 -6.33
C GLU A 72 -15.50 -12.16 -6.09
N THR A 73 -14.66 -11.12 -6.26
CA THR A 73 -15.07 -9.75 -6.08
C THR A 73 -14.85 -8.94 -7.36
N GLN A 74 -15.55 -7.80 -7.49
CA GLN A 74 -15.34 -6.84 -8.59
C GLN A 74 -14.38 -5.72 -8.18
N LEU A 75 -13.61 -5.92 -7.12
CA LEU A 75 -12.68 -4.92 -6.59
C LEU A 75 -11.47 -4.72 -7.52
N ARG A 76 -11.00 -3.49 -7.59
CA ARG A 76 -9.67 -3.19 -8.12
C ARG A 76 -8.64 -3.43 -7.03
N VAL A 77 -8.02 -4.61 -7.07
CA VAL A 77 -7.08 -5.07 -6.05
C VAL A 77 -5.66 -4.70 -6.43
N GLN A 78 -4.92 -4.12 -5.47
CA GLN A 78 -3.47 -3.98 -5.53
C GLN A 78 -2.81 -4.82 -4.43
N LEU A 79 -1.71 -5.51 -4.76
CA LEU A 79 -1.02 -6.44 -3.86
C LEU A 79 0.43 -6.04 -3.64
N GLY A 80 0.82 -5.90 -2.38
CA GLY A 80 2.20 -5.81 -1.90
C GLY A 80 2.64 -7.07 -1.15
N GLY A 81 3.95 -7.18 -0.91
CA GLY A 81 4.55 -8.33 -0.25
C GLY A 81 5.03 -9.42 -1.21
N GLY A 82 6.29 -9.82 -1.08
CA GLY A 82 6.86 -10.93 -1.85
C GLY A 82 7.20 -10.67 -3.33
N MET A 83 7.01 -9.47 -3.85
CA MET A 83 7.32 -9.10 -5.24
C MET A 83 8.82 -8.87 -5.42
N ARG A 84 9.60 -9.95 -5.60
CA ARG A 84 11.07 -9.91 -5.62
C ARG A 84 11.71 -10.26 -6.97
N ASP A 85 10.95 -10.80 -7.89
CA ASP A 85 11.40 -11.23 -9.22
C ASP A 85 10.25 -11.19 -10.24
N ASP A 86 10.59 -11.33 -11.52
CA ASP A 86 9.64 -11.34 -12.64
C ASP A 86 8.58 -12.43 -12.48
N SER A 87 8.97 -13.59 -11.95
CA SER A 87 8.06 -14.73 -11.78
C SER A 87 6.95 -14.39 -10.76
N SER A 88 7.32 -13.80 -9.63
CA SER A 88 6.35 -13.37 -8.60
C SER A 88 5.40 -12.29 -9.12
N VAL A 89 5.92 -11.31 -9.87
CA VAL A 89 5.12 -10.25 -10.51
C VAL A 89 4.16 -10.83 -11.54
N LYS A 90 4.66 -11.68 -12.46
CA LYS A 90 3.85 -12.35 -13.50
C LYS A 90 2.74 -13.19 -12.87
N LYS A 91 3.10 -13.98 -11.86
CA LYS A 91 2.15 -14.83 -11.14
C LYS A 91 1.06 -14.00 -10.48
N ALA A 92 1.42 -12.94 -9.75
CA ALA A 92 0.47 -12.06 -9.09
C ALA A 92 -0.49 -11.39 -10.10
N LEU A 93 0.04 -10.83 -11.19
CA LEU A 93 -0.79 -10.19 -12.23
C LEU A 93 -1.70 -11.20 -12.95
N SER A 94 -1.28 -12.46 -13.10
CA SER A 94 -2.12 -13.51 -13.71
C SER A 94 -3.34 -13.91 -12.88
N LEU A 95 -3.38 -13.55 -11.58
CA LEU A 95 -4.55 -13.75 -10.73
C LEU A 95 -5.69 -12.75 -10.99
N GLY A 96 -5.50 -11.78 -11.88
CA GLY A 96 -6.49 -10.75 -12.19
C GLY A 96 -6.33 -9.45 -11.38
N LEU A 97 -5.21 -9.28 -10.68
CA LEU A 97 -4.94 -8.07 -9.93
C LEU A 97 -4.86 -6.84 -10.83
N SER A 98 -5.32 -5.71 -10.32
CA SER A 98 -5.19 -4.43 -11.00
C SER A 98 -3.74 -3.97 -11.06
N ARG A 99 -2.98 -4.13 -9.95
CA ARG A 99 -1.60 -3.66 -9.79
C ARG A 99 -0.84 -4.53 -8.78
N VAL A 100 0.48 -4.53 -8.91
CA VAL A 100 1.42 -5.07 -7.91
C VAL A 100 2.30 -3.96 -7.36
N ILE A 101 2.71 -4.10 -6.10
CA ILE A 101 3.49 -3.09 -5.38
C ILE A 101 4.89 -3.63 -5.16
N ILE A 102 5.88 -2.89 -5.66
CA ILE A 102 7.30 -3.17 -5.49
C ILE A 102 7.83 -2.29 -4.35
N GLY A 103 8.24 -2.91 -3.27
CA GLY A 103 8.84 -2.23 -2.12
C GLY A 103 10.37 -2.29 -2.14
N THR A 104 10.96 -3.10 -1.28
CA THR A 104 12.41 -3.21 -1.05
C THR A 104 13.25 -3.26 -2.33
N ARG A 105 12.82 -3.99 -3.35
CA ARG A 105 13.59 -4.12 -4.58
C ARG A 105 13.62 -2.83 -5.41
N ALA A 106 12.63 -1.96 -5.30
CA ALA A 106 12.69 -0.65 -5.94
C ALA A 106 13.87 0.20 -5.42
N CYS A 107 14.23 0.01 -4.15
CA CYS A 107 15.38 0.69 -3.54
C CYS A 107 16.72 0.04 -3.92
N THR A 108 16.78 -1.31 -3.98
CA THR A 108 18.04 -2.04 -4.22
C THR A 108 18.37 -2.25 -5.69
N ASP A 109 17.36 -2.26 -6.56
CA ASP A 109 17.49 -2.48 -8.00
C ASP A 109 16.47 -1.63 -8.78
N PRO A 110 16.66 -0.30 -8.82
CA PRO A 110 15.72 0.63 -9.47
C PRO A 110 15.50 0.34 -10.95
N GLN A 111 16.54 -0.12 -11.66
CA GLN A 111 16.46 -0.39 -13.10
C GLN A 111 15.47 -1.51 -13.43
N TRP A 112 15.38 -2.53 -12.57
CA TRP A 112 14.40 -3.60 -12.70
C TRP A 112 12.95 -3.07 -12.68
N VAL A 113 12.65 -2.03 -11.90
CA VAL A 113 11.34 -1.39 -11.93
C VAL A 113 11.04 -0.80 -13.30
N GLY A 114 12.04 -0.16 -13.93
CA GLY A 114 11.94 0.36 -15.29
C GLY A 114 11.68 -0.76 -16.34
N GLU A 115 12.26 -1.94 -16.14
CA GLU A 115 12.02 -3.12 -17.00
C GLU A 115 10.57 -3.63 -16.81
N LEU A 116 10.10 -3.73 -15.57
CA LEU A 116 8.72 -4.12 -15.30
C LEU A 116 7.70 -3.15 -15.93
N ILE A 117 7.98 -1.85 -15.90
CA ILE A 117 7.11 -0.85 -16.54
C ILE A 117 7.06 -1.03 -18.05
N LYS A 118 8.19 -1.33 -18.68
CA LYS A 118 8.25 -1.62 -20.13
C LYS A 118 7.46 -2.88 -20.49
N GLU A 119 7.50 -3.91 -19.63
CA GLU A 119 6.81 -5.18 -19.87
C GLU A 119 5.30 -5.11 -19.57
N PHE A 120 4.91 -4.54 -18.42
CA PHE A 120 3.52 -4.61 -17.93
C PHE A 120 2.75 -3.29 -18.05
N GLY A 121 3.45 -2.20 -18.32
CA GLY A 121 2.89 -0.85 -18.36
C GLY A 121 2.86 -0.16 -16.99
N PRO A 122 2.86 1.20 -16.98
CA PRO A 122 2.97 1.99 -15.75
C PRO A 122 1.73 1.91 -14.84
N ASP A 123 0.60 1.42 -15.35
CA ASP A 123 -0.63 1.26 -14.58
C ASP A 123 -0.68 -0.05 -13.78
N LYS A 124 0.22 -1.00 -14.08
CA LYS A 124 0.30 -2.29 -13.39
C LYS A 124 1.33 -2.32 -12.26
N ILE A 125 2.29 -1.40 -12.29
CA ILE A 125 3.41 -1.36 -11.34
C ILE A 125 3.26 -0.14 -10.44
N VAL A 126 3.23 -0.39 -9.14
CA VAL A 126 3.24 0.64 -8.09
C VAL A 126 4.54 0.52 -7.31
N VAL A 127 5.15 1.61 -6.92
CA VAL A 127 6.28 1.59 -6.00
C VAL A 127 5.82 1.95 -4.60
N GLY A 128 6.11 1.09 -3.63
CA GLY A 128 5.92 1.37 -2.20
C GLY A 128 7.19 1.99 -1.62
N ILE A 129 7.07 3.20 -1.08
CA ILE A 129 8.12 3.92 -0.38
C ILE A 129 7.68 4.08 1.08
N ASP A 130 8.18 3.20 1.92
CA ASP A 130 7.99 3.30 3.36
C ASP A 130 9.12 4.15 3.92
N ALA A 131 8.79 5.21 4.65
CA ALA A 131 9.76 6.17 5.15
C ALA A 131 9.71 6.29 6.67
N LYS A 132 10.89 6.34 7.28
CA LYS A 132 11.08 6.69 8.68
C LYS A 132 12.04 7.87 8.77
N ASP A 133 11.57 8.97 9.34
CA ASP A 133 12.36 10.21 9.45
C ASP A 133 12.91 10.69 8.08
N GLY A 134 12.13 10.47 7.01
CA GLY A 134 12.48 10.84 5.62
C GLY A 134 13.42 9.89 4.91
N LEU A 135 13.91 8.83 5.56
CA LEU A 135 14.76 7.79 4.97
C LEU A 135 13.94 6.53 4.64
N VAL A 136 14.30 5.86 3.56
CA VAL A 136 13.60 4.65 3.12
C VAL A 136 13.80 3.50 4.09
N ALA A 137 12.71 2.91 4.56
CA ALA A 137 12.69 1.67 5.33
C ALA A 137 12.44 0.47 4.42
N THR A 138 13.12 -0.63 4.69
CA THR A 138 13.09 -1.86 3.89
C THR A 138 12.86 -3.09 4.76
N LYS A 139 12.62 -4.25 4.11
CA LYS A 139 12.48 -5.56 4.78
C LYS A 139 11.39 -5.56 5.88
N GLY A 140 10.22 -5.02 5.58
CA GLY A 140 9.15 -4.91 6.57
C GLY A 140 9.50 -3.97 7.73
N TRP A 141 10.19 -2.86 7.39
CA TRP A 141 10.58 -1.75 8.29
C TRP A 141 11.68 -2.10 9.33
N VAL A 142 12.30 -3.27 9.18
CA VAL A 142 13.38 -3.72 10.08
C VAL A 142 14.68 -2.95 9.83
N GLU A 143 14.93 -2.56 8.60
CA GLU A 143 16.13 -1.84 8.19
C GLU A 143 15.76 -0.46 7.65
N THR A 144 16.50 0.58 8.06
CA THR A 144 16.44 1.92 7.47
C THR A 144 17.71 2.12 6.64
N THR A 145 17.53 2.60 5.41
CA THR A 145 18.65 2.89 4.48
C THR A 145 19.15 4.31 4.68
N GLU A 146 20.21 4.68 3.97
CA GLU A 146 20.69 6.06 3.88
C GLU A 146 20.02 6.84 2.73
N ILE A 147 19.12 6.19 1.97
CA ILE A 147 18.45 6.78 0.80
C ILE A 147 17.25 7.61 1.26
N GLY A 148 17.18 8.86 0.83
CA GLY A 148 16.03 9.72 1.07
C GLY A 148 14.78 9.25 0.30
N ALA A 149 13.62 9.29 0.95
CA ALA A 149 12.35 8.91 0.31
C ALA A 149 12.04 9.75 -0.94
N ILE A 150 12.32 11.05 -0.88
CA ILE A 150 12.15 11.97 -2.02
C ILE A 150 13.15 11.64 -3.15
N GLU A 151 14.38 11.27 -2.81
CA GLU A 151 15.39 10.88 -3.79
C GLU A 151 14.95 9.62 -4.56
N LEU A 152 14.51 8.58 -3.84
CA LEU A 152 13.99 7.37 -4.46
C LEU A 152 12.74 7.68 -5.30
N ALA A 153 11.82 8.50 -4.81
CA ALA A 153 10.62 8.86 -5.56
C ALA A 153 10.95 9.54 -6.90
N ARG A 154 11.91 10.47 -6.93
CA ARG A 154 12.37 11.12 -8.17
C ARG A 154 12.99 10.11 -9.12
N GLN A 155 13.85 9.23 -8.62
CA GLN A 155 14.43 8.17 -9.44
C GLN A 155 13.36 7.26 -10.05
N MET A 156 12.31 6.92 -9.29
CA MET A 156 11.19 6.14 -9.80
C MET A 156 10.40 6.90 -10.87
N GLN A 157 10.14 8.19 -10.66
CA GLN A 157 9.50 9.04 -11.68
C GLN A 157 10.30 9.07 -12.99
N ASP A 158 11.63 9.21 -12.91
CA ASP A 158 12.51 9.24 -14.08
C ASP A 158 12.52 7.90 -14.85
N LEU A 159 12.26 6.79 -14.16
CA LEU A 159 12.09 5.45 -14.73
C LEU A 159 10.68 5.19 -15.30
N GLY A 160 9.76 6.17 -15.19
CA GLY A 160 8.41 6.08 -15.75
C GLY A 160 7.36 5.50 -14.79
N VAL A 161 7.67 5.41 -13.49
CA VAL A 161 6.68 5.03 -12.46
C VAL A 161 5.56 6.06 -12.42
N ARG A 162 4.32 5.59 -12.50
CA ARG A 162 3.13 6.42 -12.41
C ARG A 162 2.50 6.46 -11.03
N TRP A 163 2.63 5.39 -10.26
CA TRP A 163 1.96 5.22 -8.97
C TRP A 163 2.97 4.99 -7.86
N ILE A 164 2.90 5.79 -6.81
CA ILE A 164 3.71 5.65 -5.60
C ILE A 164 2.77 5.57 -4.40
N ILE A 165 2.95 4.57 -3.56
CA ILE A 165 2.39 4.53 -2.20
C ILE A 165 3.48 5.08 -1.28
N HIS A 166 3.18 6.14 -0.54
CA HIS A 166 4.10 6.67 0.45
C HIS A 166 3.55 6.43 1.86
N THR A 167 4.27 5.62 2.65
CA THR A 167 3.92 5.31 4.04
C THR A 167 4.87 6.02 5.00
N ASP A 168 4.32 6.82 5.92
CA ASP A 168 5.08 7.25 7.09
C ASP A 168 5.00 6.15 8.16
N VAL A 169 6.13 5.43 8.36
CA VAL A 169 6.21 4.29 9.28
C VAL A 169 5.96 4.71 10.73
N ALA A 170 6.33 5.94 11.11
CA ALA A 170 6.16 6.43 12.47
C ALA A 170 4.70 6.63 12.86
N THR A 171 3.83 6.87 11.88
CA THR A 171 2.39 7.05 12.09
C THR A 171 1.58 5.79 11.81
N ASP A 172 2.11 4.84 11.02
CA ASP A 172 1.34 3.65 10.63
C ASP A 172 0.95 2.79 11.83
N GLY A 173 -0.33 2.44 11.91
CA GLY A 173 -0.91 1.69 13.03
C GLY A 173 -0.93 2.42 14.37
N ALA A 174 -0.31 3.62 14.49
CA ALA A 174 -0.17 4.35 15.74
C ALA A 174 -1.42 5.16 16.14
N MET A 175 -2.41 5.29 15.25
CA MET A 175 -3.66 6.03 15.49
C MET A 175 -3.41 7.50 15.93
N LYS A 176 -2.50 8.21 15.24
CA LYS A 176 -2.08 9.59 15.58
C LYS A 176 -2.37 10.63 14.50
N GLY A 177 -3.06 10.24 13.43
CA GLY A 177 -3.24 11.06 12.23
C GLY A 177 -2.09 10.88 11.22
N PRO A 178 -2.35 11.17 9.92
CA PRO A 178 -1.37 11.08 8.85
C PRO A 178 -0.37 12.24 8.91
N ASN A 179 0.85 11.99 8.44
CA ASN A 179 1.86 13.04 8.27
C ASN A 179 1.61 13.82 6.97
N LEU A 180 0.74 14.84 7.03
CA LEU A 180 0.35 15.64 5.86
C LEU A 180 1.54 16.34 5.20
N GLU A 181 2.50 16.83 6.00
CA GLU A 181 3.69 17.51 5.49
C GLU A 181 4.57 16.56 4.68
N ALA A 182 4.77 15.31 5.14
CA ALA A 182 5.53 14.32 4.40
C ALA A 182 4.82 13.92 3.10
N GLN A 183 3.48 13.76 3.12
CA GLN A 183 2.68 13.48 1.92
C GLN A 183 2.78 14.63 0.91
N GLN A 184 2.72 15.88 1.36
CA GLN A 184 2.87 17.04 0.50
C GLN A 184 4.26 17.09 -0.14
N LYS A 185 5.32 16.95 0.65
CA LYS A 185 6.71 17.01 0.15
C LYS A 185 7.00 15.96 -0.92
N ILE A 186 6.52 14.73 -0.71
CA ILE A 186 6.72 13.65 -1.70
C ILE A 186 5.94 13.97 -2.98
N ALA A 187 4.69 14.39 -2.88
CA ALA A 187 3.84 14.69 -4.03
C ALA A 187 4.38 15.86 -4.87
N GLU A 188 4.83 16.94 -4.21
CA GLU A 188 5.46 18.09 -4.88
C GLU A 188 6.78 17.71 -5.57
N ALA A 189 7.52 16.75 -5.01
CA ALA A 189 8.81 16.31 -5.56
C ALA A 189 8.65 15.48 -6.85
N VAL A 190 7.49 14.85 -7.06
CA VAL A 190 7.21 13.95 -8.21
C VAL A 190 5.85 14.25 -8.85
N PRO A 191 5.69 15.43 -9.47
CA PRO A 191 4.39 15.90 -9.97
C PRO A 191 3.79 15.04 -11.09
N SER A 192 4.58 14.19 -11.74
CA SER A 192 4.11 13.25 -12.78
C SER A 192 3.62 11.91 -12.21
N CYS A 193 3.85 11.66 -10.91
CA CYS A 193 3.36 10.45 -10.24
C CYS A 193 2.06 10.72 -9.48
N GLN A 194 1.21 9.71 -9.40
CA GLN A 194 0.03 9.69 -8.53
C GLN A 194 0.44 9.12 -7.17
N ILE A 195 0.14 9.83 -6.10
CA ILE A 195 0.48 9.45 -4.74
C ILE A 195 -0.73 8.84 -4.04
N ILE A 196 -0.52 7.70 -3.42
CA ILE A 196 -1.45 7.09 -2.48
C ILE A 196 -0.85 7.25 -1.08
N ALA A 197 -1.47 8.06 -0.26
CA ALA A 197 -1.05 8.29 1.12
C ALA A 197 -1.30 7.04 1.98
N SER A 198 -0.38 6.72 2.86
CA SER A 198 -0.47 5.59 3.77
C SER A 198 0.12 5.92 5.14
N GLY A 199 -0.44 5.30 6.18
CA GLY A 199 -0.03 5.46 7.57
C GLY A 199 -0.80 6.55 8.32
N GLY A 200 -1.23 6.24 9.55
CA GLY A 200 -1.73 7.18 10.54
C GLY A 200 -3.20 7.54 10.50
N VAL A 201 -3.93 7.30 9.43
CA VAL A 201 -5.36 7.68 9.35
C VAL A 201 -6.17 7.04 10.47
N THR A 202 -6.90 7.87 11.22
CA THR A 202 -7.58 7.51 12.47
C THR A 202 -9.05 7.91 12.49
N SER A 203 -9.36 9.01 11.82
CA SER A 203 -10.69 9.66 11.86
C SER A 203 -11.12 10.15 10.47
N SER A 204 -12.40 10.44 10.30
CA SER A 204 -12.91 11.11 9.09
C SER A 204 -12.26 12.49 8.88
N GLY A 205 -11.93 13.20 9.96
CA GLY A 205 -11.22 14.48 9.89
C GLY A 205 -9.85 14.39 9.24
N ASP A 206 -9.14 13.25 9.40
CA ASP A 206 -7.85 13.02 8.74
C ASP A 206 -8.03 12.87 7.22
N ILE A 207 -9.14 12.25 6.81
CA ILE A 207 -9.48 12.09 5.38
C ILE A 207 -9.86 13.45 4.79
N ASP A 208 -10.62 14.26 5.54
CA ASP A 208 -10.97 15.61 5.09
C ASP A 208 -9.71 16.49 4.97
N ALA A 209 -8.74 16.35 5.88
CA ALA A 209 -7.46 17.04 5.80
C ALA A 209 -6.64 16.60 4.56
N LEU A 210 -6.61 15.31 4.24
CA LEU A 210 -5.97 14.80 3.02
C LEU A 210 -6.71 15.27 1.75
N ARG A 211 -8.03 15.32 1.77
CA ARG A 211 -8.83 15.88 0.67
C ARG A 211 -8.56 17.37 0.46
N GLU A 212 -8.43 18.14 1.56
CA GLU A 212 -8.06 19.55 1.46
C GLU A 212 -6.66 19.72 0.88
N LEU A 213 -5.69 18.95 1.37
CA LEU A 213 -4.33 18.93 0.82
C LEU A 213 -4.33 18.61 -0.68
N SER A 214 -5.15 17.66 -1.12
CA SER A 214 -5.24 17.27 -2.54
C SER A 214 -5.77 18.36 -3.46
N LYS A 215 -6.40 19.44 -2.95
CA LYS A 215 -6.81 20.59 -3.77
C LYS A 215 -5.61 21.42 -4.22
N SER A 216 -4.59 21.55 -3.36
CA SER A 216 -3.33 22.24 -3.70
C SER A 216 -2.29 21.32 -4.30
N THR A 217 -2.38 20.02 -4.03
CA THR A 217 -1.45 18.98 -4.48
C THR A 217 -2.24 17.86 -5.18
N PRO A 218 -2.72 18.10 -6.42
CA PRO A 218 -3.75 17.28 -7.06
C PRO A 218 -3.30 15.87 -7.43
N ASN A 219 -2.01 15.59 -7.39
CA ASN A 219 -1.47 14.26 -7.58
C ASN A 219 -1.52 13.38 -6.32
N ILE A 220 -2.00 13.87 -5.18
CA ILE A 220 -2.45 13.01 -4.06
C ILE A 220 -3.82 12.46 -4.42
N GLU A 221 -3.84 11.26 -4.98
CA GLU A 221 -5.02 10.68 -5.63
C GLU A 221 -5.80 9.75 -4.70
N GLY A 222 -5.13 9.12 -3.74
CA GLY A 222 -5.76 8.15 -2.86
C GLY A 222 -5.17 8.05 -1.46
N VAL A 223 -5.86 7.30 -0.62
CA VAL A 223 -5.42 7.00 0.75
C VAL A 223 -5.73 5.56 1.13
N ILE A 224 -4.76 4.89 1.77
CA ILE A 224 -4.91 3.57 2.35
C ILE A 224 -5.38 3.71 3.79
N ILE A 225 -6.43 2.96 4.16
CA ILE A 225 -6.96 2.95 5.51
C ILE A 225 -6.98 1.51 6.01
N GLY A 226 -6.25 1.27 7.07
CA GLY A 226 -6.18 -0.04 7.71
C GLY A 226 -6.92 -0.05 9.05
N ARG A 227 -6.17 0.04 10.14
CA ARG A 227 -6.62 -0.18 11.51
C ARG A 227 -7.90 0.57 11.89
N ALA A 228 -8.05 1.82 11.47
CA ALA A 228 -9.21 2.66 11.79
C ALA A 228 -10.56 2.05 11.33
N LEU A 229 -10.57 1.30 10.21
CA LEU A 229 -11.77 0.59 9.74
C LEU A 229 -12.09 -0.62 10.62
N TYR A 230 -11.09 -1.36 11.07
CA TYR A 230 -11.28 -2.56 11.92
C TYR A 230 -11.70 -2.17 13.34
N GLU A 231 -11.13 -1.10 13.89
CA GLU A 231 -11.46 -0.57 15.21
C GLU A 231 -12.79 0.22 15.21
N GLY A 232 -13.39 0.47 14.02
CA GLY A 232 -14.66 1.17 13.89
C GLY A 232 -14.59 2.67 14.20
N THR A 233 -13.39 3.27 14.22
CA THR A 233 -13.23 4.74 14.35
C THR A 233 -13.61 5.48 13.07
N ILE A 234 -13.61 4.76 11.95
CA ILE A 234 -14.10 5.21 10.65
C ILE A 234 -15.08 4.16 10.10
N GLU A 235 -16.25 4.63 9.65
CA GLU A 235 -17.19 3.84 8.86
C GLU A 235 -16.90 4.12 7.38
N LEU A 236 -16.54 3.07 6.60
CA LEU A 236 -16.14 3.24 5.21
C LEU A 236 -17.22 3.92 4.36
N SER A 237 -18.48 3.51 4.53
CA SER A 237 -19.64 4.07 3.79
C SER A 237 -19.84 5.58 3.98
N LYS A 238 -19.30 6.17 5.06
CA LYS A 238 -19.42 7.61 5.33
C LYS A 238 -18.31 8.46 4.69
N ILE A 239 -17.28 7.81 4.17
CA ILE A 239 -16.08 8.49 3.64
C ILE A 239 -15.82 8.22 2.15
N LEU A 240 -16.66 7.42 1.49
CA LEU A 240 -16.57 7.11 0.06
C LEU A 240 -17.00 8.25 -0.86
#